data_4a6f788faef2d9d00d30840c420b4f62
#
_entry.id   4a6f788faef2d9d00d30840c420b4f62
#
_cell.length_a   1.000
_cell.length_b   1.000
_cell.length_c   1.000
_cell.angle_alpha   90.00
_cell.angle_beta   90.00
_cell.angle_gamma   90.00
#
_symmetry.space_group_name_H-M   'P 1'
#
loop_
_entity.id
_entity.type
_entity.pdbx_description
1 polymer ?
#
loop_
_entity_poly.entity_id
_entity_poly.type
_entity_poly.pdbx_seq_one_letter_code
_entity_poly.pdbx_strand_id
1 'polypeptide(L)'
;MAATDSYRKIWEQAALVPEGQVASYGQIAKLAGLPRRAARMVGRALGAAPREMNLPWHRVVNAQGRIAIPPGTLRYQQQHELLEREGIEVKDGQLNMDQYRWDPSLDELLWGPGMLLDPGTDETADNGSTPRKTVK
;
A
#
# COMPACT_ATOMS: atom_id res chain seq x y z
N MET A 1 -17.32 5.58 18.00
CA MET A 1 -16.17 4.89 18.47
C MET A 1 -15.70 3.86 17.51
N ALA A 2 -16.51 2.87 17.16
CA ALA A 2 -16.06 1.84 16.23
C ALA A 2 -15.60 2.44 14.90
N ALA A 3 -16.34 3.41 14.37
CA ALA A 3 -15.99 4.03 13.11
C ALA A 3 -14.68 4.80 13.22
N THR A 4 -14.49 5.53 14.32
CA THR A 4 -13.26 6.28 14.52
C THR A 4 -12.06 5.36 14.66
N ASP A 5 -12.24 4.24 15.36
CA ASP A 5 -11.17 3.28 15.51
C ASP A 5 -10.80 2.63 14.19
N SER A 6 -11.81 2.32 13.36
CA SER A 6 -11.56 1.76 12.05
C SER A 6 -10.82 2.75 11.16
N TYR A 7 -11.20 4.03 11.22
CA TYR A 7 -10.51 5.05 10.44
C TYR A 7 -9.05 5.14 10.82
N ARG A 8 -8.75 5.10 12.13
CA ARG A 8 -7.37 5.17 12.57
C ARG A 8 -6.56 4.00 12.06
N LYS A 9 -7.14 2.80 12.10
CA LYS A 9 -6.45 1.62 11.60
C LYS A 9 -6.19 1.73 10.11
N ILE A 10 -7.15 2.29 9.37
CA ILE A 10 -6.98 2.50 7.94
C ILE A 10 -5.84 3.49 7.69
N TRP A 11 -5.83 4.60 8.42
CA TRP A 11 -4.79 5.61 8.25
C TRP A 11 -3.41 5.02 8.54
N GLU A 12 -3.29 4.20 9.57
CA GLU A 12 -2.02 3.58 9.93
C GLU A 12 -1.50 2.71 8.80
N GLN A 13 -2.37 1.93 8.19
CA GLN A 13 -1.94 1.06 7.09
C GLN A 13 -1.62 1.84 5.83
N ALA A 14 -2.45 2.83 5.51
CA ALA A 14 -2.19 3.64 4.32
C ALA A 14 -0.86 4.36 4.42
N ALA A 15 -0.48 4.78 5.61
CA ALA A 15 0.77 5.49 5.82
C ALA A 15 1.99 4.62 5.53
N LEU A 16 1.82 3.31 5.51
CA LEU A 16 2.93 2.39 5.30
C LEU A 16 3.21 2.11 3.82
N VAL A 17 2.31 2.49 2.92
CA VAL A 17 2.50 2.19 1.50
C VAL A 17 3.71 2.98 1.00
N PRO A 18 4.74 2.30 0.49
CA PRO A 18 5.99 2.99 0.12
C PRO A 18 5.84 3.81 -1.15
N GLU A 19 6.73 4.77 -1.30
CA GLU A 19 6.81 5.54 -2.52
C GLU A 19 7.10 4.60 -3.69
N GLY A 20 6.43 4.83 -4.81
CA GLY A 20 6.63 4.00 -5.99
C GLY A 20 5.80 2.73 -6.00
N GLN A 21 4.98 2.53 -4.98
CA GLN A 21 4.11 1.36 -4.91
C GLN A 21 2.68 1.79 -4.61
N VAL A 22 1.74 0.90 -4.84
CA VAL A 22 0.33 1.20 -4.62
C VAL A 22 -0.35 0.05 -3.88
N ALA A 23 -1.46 0.35 -3.24
CA ALA A 23 -2.30 -0.64 -2.60
C ALA A 23 -3.72 -0.43 -3.07
N SER A 24 -4.53 -1.49 -3.03
CA SER A 24 -5.93 -1.35 -3.33
C SER A 24 -6.71 -1.02 -2.06
N TYR A 25 -7.92 -0.45 -2.24
CA TYR A 25 -8.77 -0.17 -1.09
C TYR A 25 -9.06 -1.43 -0.28
N GLY A 26 -9.29 -2.55 -0.98
CA GLY A 26 -9.55 -3.81 -0.28
C GLY A 26 -8.32 -4.32 0.46
N GLN A 27 -7.15 -4.10 -0.09
CA GLN A 27 -5.91 -4.50 0.56
C GLN A 27 -5.70 -3.72 1.86
N ILE A 28 -5.94 -2.41 1.82
CA ILE A 28 -5.83 -1.59 3.03
C ILE A 28 -6.85 -2.04 4.08
N ALA A 29 -8.08 -2.34 3.66
CA ALA A 29 -9.09 -2.82 4.58
C ALA A 29 -8.62 -4.11 5.27
N LYS A 30 -8.08 -5.04 4.49
CA LYS A 30 -7.61 -6.30 5.04
C LYS A 30 -6.47 -6.10 6.03
N LEU A 31 -5.52 -5.26 5.67
CA LEU A 31 -4.39 -4.98 6.56
C LEU A 31 -4.83 -4.28 7.84
N ALA A 32 -5.92 -3.52 7.77
CA ALA A 32 -6.47 -2.85 8.95
C ALA A 32 -7.33 -3.79 9.80
N GLY A 33 -7.44 -5.06 9.40
CA GLY A 33 -8.22 -6.02 10.15
C GLY A 33 -9.71 -5.93 9.88
N LEU A 34 -10.10 -5.32 8.76
CA LEU A 34 -11.51 -5.14 8.40
C LEU A 34 -11.89 -6.09 7.28
N PRO A 35 -13.18 -6.39 7.14
CA PRO A 35 -13.59 -7.25 6.03
C PRO A 35 -13.41 -6.55 4.70
N ARG A 36 -13.28 -7.34 3.63
CA ARG A 36 -13.04 -6.78 2.30
C ARG A 36 -14.14 -5.80 1.88
N ARG A 37 -15.37 -6.03 2.33
CA ARG A 37 -16.47 -5.12 1.99
C ARG A 37 -16.27 -3.73 2.59
N ALA A 38 -15.29 -3.57 3.46
CA ALA A 38 -14.99 -2.26 4.05
C ALA A 38 -14.16 -1.37 3.11
N ALA A 39 -13.92 -1.80 1.87
CA ALA A 39 -13.14 -1.00 0.93
C ALA A 39 -13.70 0.41 0.75
N ARG A 40 -15.02 0.56 0.76
CA ARG A 40 -15.64 1.88 0.64
C ARG A 40 -15.30 2.75 1.84
N MET A 41 -15.23 2.14 3.02
CA MET A 41 -14.85 2.87 4.22
C MET A 41 -13.43 3.40 4.11
N VAL A 42 -12.54 2.64 3.45
CA VAL A 42 -11.17 3.09 3.23
C VAL A 42 -11.16 4.41 2.47
N GLY A 43 -11.95 4.50 1.40
CA GLY A 43 -12.02 5.73 0.63
C GLY A 43 -12.52 6.90 1.46
N ARG A 44 -13.55 6.66 2.27
CA ARG A 44 -14.08 7.72 3.13
C ARG A 44 -13.08 8.13 4.20
N ALA A 45 -12.38 7.15 4.77
CA ALA A 45 -11.40 7.44 5.80
C ALA A 45 -10.25 8.27 5.26
N LEU A 46 -9.79 7.95 4.05
CA LEU A 46 -8.71 8.72 3.45
C LEU A 46 -9.12 10.14 3.17
N GLY A 47 -10.38 10.34 2.72
CA GLY A 47 -10.87 11.68 2.47
C GLY A 47 -11.07 12.48 3.75
N ALA A 48 -11.26 11.80 4.88
CA ALA A 48 -11.49 12.46 6.15
C ALA A 48 -10.22 12.66 6.97
N ALA A 49 -9.09 12.18 6.49
CA ALA A 49 -7.84 12.27 7.24
C ALA A 49 -7.42 13.73 7.39
N PRO A 50 -6.94 14.11 8.58
CA PRO A 50 -6.41 15.46 8.76
C PRO A 50 -5.23 15.70 7.83
N ARG A 51 -5.12 16.90 7.29
CA ARG A 51 -4.04 17.23 6.37
C ARG A 51 -2.67 17.05 7.01
N GLU A 52 -2.59 17.27 8.30
CA GLU A 52 -1.33 17.17 9.03
C GLU A 52 -0.72 15.79 8.95
N MET A 53 -1.56 14.76 8.71
CA MET A 53 -1.04 13.40 8.61
C MET A 53 -0.26 13.15 7.32
N ASN A 54 -0.50 13.96 6.30
CA ASN A 54 0.18 13.80 5.01
C ASN A 54 0.15 12.36 4.50
N LEU A 55 -1.03 11.75 4.56
CA LEU A 55 -1.15 10.38 4.12
C LEU A 55 -0.94 10.26 2.62
N PRO A 56 -0.27 9.19 2.17
CA PRO A 56 -0.09 8.97 0.74
C PRO A 56 -1.37 8.41 0.12
N TRP A 57 -2.45 9.18 0.19
CA TRP A 57 -3.75 8.74 -0.32
C TRP A 57 -3.70 8.41 -1.80
N HIS A 58 -2.79 9.06 -2.54
CA HIS A 58 -2.65 8.84 -3.96
C HIS A 58 -2.14 7.45 -4.30
N ARG A 59 -1.56 6.75 -3.33
CA ARG A 59 -1.05 5.39 -3.53
C ARG A 59 -2.13 4.33 -3.32
N VAL A 60 -3.40 4.75 -3.16
CA VAL A 60 -4.49 3.79 -2.98
C VAL A 60 -5.41 3.88 -4.19
N VAL A 61 -5.57 2.74 -4.86
CA VAL A 61 -6.35 2.64 -6.09
C VAL A 61 -7.33 1.48 -5.97
N ASN A 62 -8.14 1.22 -6.98
CA ASN A 62 -9.04 0.08 -6.88
C ASN A 62 -8.29 -1.21 -7.21
N ALA A 63 -8.96 -2.34 -7.07
CA ALA A 63 -8.30 -3.63 -7.20
C ALA A 63 -7.69 -3.87 -8.59
N GLN A 64 -8.21 -3.21 -9.61
CA GLN A 64 -7.68 -3.34 -10.96
C GLN A 64 -6.57 -2.34 -11.26
N GLY A 65 -6.18 -1.54 -10.29
CA GLY A 65 -5.15 -0.54 -10.51
C GLY A 65 -5.66 0.76 -11.12
N ARG A 66 -6.96 0.99 -11.04
CA ARG A 66 -7.55 2.19 -11.63
C ARG A 66 -7.75 3.26 -10.57
N ILE A 67 -7.51 4.49 -10.96
CA ILE A 67 -7.85 5.62 -10.10
C ILE A 67 -9.36 5.64 -9.94
N ALA A 68 -9.82 5.55 -8.70
CA ALA A 68 -11.26 5.43 -8.42
C ALA A 68 -11.98 6.77 -8.43
N ILE A 69 -11.24 7.87 -8.31
CA ILE A 69 -11.84 9.20 -8.30
C ILE A 69 -12.32 9.53 -9.71
N PRO A 70 -13.47 10.21 -9.85
CA PRO A 70 -14.01 10.47 -11.19
C PRO A 70 -13.04 11.26 -12.06
N PRO A 71 -12.88 10.85 -13.33
CA PRO A 71 -12.03 11.60 -14.25
C PRO A 71 -12.59 13.01 -14.45
N GLY A 72 -11.70 13.94 -14.78
CA GLY A 72 -12.10 15.31 -15.03
C GLY A 72 -12.16 16.15 -13.77
N THR A 73 -11.93 15.58 -12.61
CA THR A 73 -11.90 16.34 -11.37
C THR A 73 -10.46 16.74 -11.03
N LEU A 74 -10.34 17.78 -10.25
CA LEU A 74 -9.02 18.24 -9.80
C LEU A 74 -8.33 17.14 -8.99
N ARG A 75 -9.07 16.46 -8.14
CA ARG A 75 -8.52 15.40 -7.30
C ARG A 75 -7.96 14.26 -8.14
N TYR A 76 -8.65 13.92 -9.23
CA TYR A 76 -8.15 12.91 -10.16
C TYR A 76 -6.80 13.33 -10.74
N GLN A 77 -6.72 14.59 -11.18
CA GLN A 77 -5.47 15.09 -11.73
C GLN A 77 -4.35 15.06 -10.72
N GLN A 78 -4.65 15.43 -9.49
CA GLN A 78 -3.64 15.44 -8.43
C GLN A 78 -3.10 14.03 -8.19
N GLN A 79 -3.99 13.04 -8.14
CA GLN A 79 -3.57 11.67 -7.92
C GLN A 79 -2.70 11.19 -9.07
N HIS A 80 -3.13 11.47 -10.29
CA HIS A 80 -2.38 11.08 -11.47
C HIS A 80 -0.96 11.66 -11.45
N GLU A 81 -0.86 12.95 -11.17
CA GLU A 81 0.44 13.61 -11.13
C GLU A 81 1.34 13.07 -10.03
N LEU A 82 0.77 12.84 -8.87
CA LEU A 82 1.57 12.34 -7.76
C LEU A 82 2.10 10.94 -8.05
N LEU A 83 1.29 10.10 -8.67
CA LEU A 83 1.74 8.76 -9.04
C LEU A 83 2.86 8.82 -10.07
N GLU A 84 2.72 9.70 -11.06
CA GLU A 84 3.75 9.80 -12.08
C GLU A 84 5.05 10.36 -11.53
N ARG A 85 4.99 11.25 -10.56
CA ARG A 85 6.17 11.76 -9.91
C ARG A 85 6.94 10.66 -9.19
N GLU A 86 6.25 9.61 -8.79
CA GLU A 86 6.89 8.48 -8.13
C GLU A 86 7.34 7.41 -9.10
N GLY A 87 7.26 7.69 -10.39
CA GLY A 87 7.71 6.73 -11.40
C GLY A 87 6.68 5.68 -11.77
N ILE A 88 5.43 5.86 -11.36
CA ILE A 88 4.37 4.91 -11.68
C ILE A 88 3.71 5.35 -12.97
N GLU A 89 3.76 4.51 -13.98
CA GLU A 89 3.14 4.83 -15.25
C GLU A 89 1.63 4.64 -15.19
N VAL A 90 0.88 5.67 -15.53
CA VAL A 90 -0.58 5.63 -15.50
C VAL A 90 -1.08 5.93 -16.91
N LYS A 91 -1.84 5.01 -17.48
CA LYS A 91 -2.44 5.18 -18.80
C LYS A 91 -3.95 5.10 -18.68
N ASP A 92 -4.63 6.14 -19.14
CA ASP A 92 -6.09 6.16 -19.10
C ASP A 92 -6.62 5.86 -17.70
N GLY A 93 -5.92 6.39 -16.68
CA GLY A 93 -6.34 6.21 -15.31
C GLY A 93 -6.04 4.86 -14.72
N GLN A 94 -5.23 4.04 -15.41
CA GLN A 94 -4.94 2.69 -14.95
C GLN A 94 -3.45 2.42 -14.92
N LEU A 95 -3.01 1.73 -13.87
CA LEU A 95 -1.62 1.34 -13.74
C LEU A 95 -1.52 -0.19 -13.64
N ASN A 96 -0.31 -0.70 -13.75
CA ASN A 96 -0.08 -2.14 -13.76
C ASN A 96 0.11 -2.64 -12.33
N MET A 97 -0.90 -3.30 -11.79
CA MET A 97 -0.84 -3.79 -10.41
C MET A 97 0.22 -4.87 -10.23
N ASP A 98 0.52 -5.65 -11.28
CA ASP A 98 1.58 -6.65 -11.15
C ASP A 98 2.94 -6.02 -10.92
N GLN A 99 3.13 -4.81 -11.44
CA GLN A 99 4.41 -4.12 -11.33
C GLN A 99 4.50 -3.28 -10.05
N TYR A 100 3.41 -2.63 -9.66
CA TYR A 100 3.48 -1.60 -8.62
C TYR A 100 2.80 -1.98 -7.31
N ARG A 101 2.13 -3.11 -7.24
CA ARG A 101 1.40 -3.46 -6.03
C ARG A 101 2.35 -3.65 -4.85
N TRP A 102 2.03 -3.00 -3.76
CA TRP A 102 2.76 -3.17 -2.51
C TRP A 102 2.43 -4.55 -1.93
N ASP A 103 3.47 -5.28 -1.53
CA ASP A 103 3.30 -6.58 -0.94
C ASP A 103 3.99 -6.59 0.42
N PRO A 104 3.27 -6.21 1.48
CA PRO A 104 3.88 -6.16 2.82
C PRO A 104 4.36 -7.52 3.31
N SER A 105 3.76 -8.60 2.83
CA SER A 105 4.24 -9.92 3.21
C SER A 105 5.65 -10.15 2.69
N LEU A 106 5.92 -9.72 1.47
CA LEU A 106 7.25 -9.83 0.91
C LEU A 106 8.23 -8.92 1.65
N ASP A 107 7.80 -7.70 1.95
CA ASP A 107 8.64 -6.78 2.69
C ASP A 107 8.99 -7.36 4.06
N GLU A 108 8.01 -7.94 4.72
CA GLU A 108 8.25 -8.54 6.02
C GLU A 108 9.22 -9.70 5.91
N LEU A 109 9.11 -10.48 4.86
CA LEU A 109 10.01 -11.61 4.65
C LEU A 109 11.44 -11.13 4.43
N LEU A 110 11.62 -10.07 3.66
CA LEU A 110 12.95 -9.57 3.34
C LEU A 110 13.54 -8.66 4.42
N TRP A 111 12.71 -7.90 5.09
CA TRP A 111 13.19 -6.86 5.99
C TRP A 111 12.58 -6.91 7.37
N GLY A 112 11.80 -7.97 7.66
CA GLY A 112 11.14 -8.08 8.96
C GLY A 112 12.13 -8.30 10.08
N PRO A 113 11.65 -8.27 11.32
CA PRO A 113 12.54 -8.40 12.47
C PRO A 113 13.40 -9.65 12.43
N GLY A 114 12.84 -10.76 11.97
CA GLY A 114 13.61 -11.99 11.92
C GLY A 114 14.78 -11.92 10.96
N MET A 115 14.59 -11.30 9.81
CA MET A 115 15.65 -11.16 8.83
C MET A 115 16.72 -10.19 9.31
N LEU A 116 16.30 -9.11 9.91
CA LEU A 116 17.24 -8.11 10.37
C LEU A 116 18.08 -8.62 11.53
N LEU A 117 17.52 -9.50 12.32
CA LEU A 117 18.24 -10.02 13.47
C LEU A 117 19.25 -11.09 13.12
N ASP A 118 19.16 -11.58 11.92
CA ASP A 118 20.10 -12.60 11.48
C ASP A 118 21.05 -12.07 10.46
N PRO A 119 21.74 -11.10 10.78
CA PRO A 119 22.73 -10.61 9.85
C PRO A 119 23.84 -11.56 9.88
N GLY A 120 23.83 -12.18 10.27
CA GLY A 120 24.85 -13.01 10.31
C GLY A 120 24.25 -14.26 10.50
N THR A 121 23.98 -14.21 10.69
CA THR A 121 23.33 -15.03 10.84
C THR A 121 23.06 -15.30 9.86
N ASP A 122 23.37 -15.24 10.12
CA ASP A 122 22.90 -15.65 9.47
C ASP A 122 22.98 -15.89 8.73
N GLU A 123 23.27 -16.29 8.91
CA GLU A 123 22.83 -16.79 8.53
C GLU A 123 22.69 -17.06 7.78
N THR A 124 23.19 -17.45 7.98
CA THR A 124 22.53 -17.96 7.49
C THR A 124 22.35 -18.10 6.68
N ALA A 125 22.82 -18.38 6.92
CA ALA A 125 22.09 -18.81 6.43
C ALA A 125 21.96 -18.92 5.62
N ASP A 126 22.32 -19.21 5.92
CA ASP A 126 21.61 -19.61 5.39
C ASP A 126 21.46 -19.56 4.75
N ASN A 127 21.96 -19.85 4.97
CA ASN A 127 21.16 -20.10 4.50
C ASN A 127 20.93 -19.78 3.87
N GLY A 128 21.55 -19.90 3.97
CA GLY A 128 20.73 -20.05 3.57
C GLY A 128 20.50 -19.56 2.93
N SER A 129 21.04 -19.73 3.06
CA SER A 129 20.14 -19.64 2.67
C SER A 129 19.78 -19.12 2.00
N THR A 130 20.12 -19.09 2.06
CA THR A 130 19.21 -18.94 1.63
C THR A 130 18.84 -18.65 0.94
N PRO A 131 19.10 -18.47 1.12
CA PRO A 131 18.21 -18.58 0.60
C PRO A 131 17.94 -18.36 -0.24
N ARG A 132 18.22 -18.60 -0.10
CA ARG A 132 17.53 -18.80 -0.65
C ARG A 132 16.98 -18.68 -1.46
N LYS A 133 17.03 -18.67 -1.32
CA LYS A 133 16.17 -18.88 -1.84
C LYS A 133 15.46 -18.57 -2.44
N THR A 134 15.78 -18.59 -2.13
CA THR A 134 14.75 -18.61 -2.48
C THR A 134 14.10 -18.25 -3.00
N VAL A 135 14.41 -18.41 -2.67
CA VAL A 135 13.46 -18.38 -3.01
C VAL A 135 12.84 -18.26 -3.61
N LYS A 136 12.79 -18.78 -3.54
CA LYS A 136 11.96 -19.00 -3.96
C LYS A 136 11.49 -19.02 -4.51
#